data_9c2c468f7e000be3d367fc59aa96bcbb
#
_entry.id   9c2c468f7e000be3d367fc59aa96bcbb
#
_cell.length_a   1.000
_cell.length_b   1.000
_cell.length_c   1.000
_cell.angle_alpha   90.00
_cell.angle_beta   90.00
_cell.angle_gamma   90.00
#
_symmetry.space_group_name_H-M   'P 1'
#
loop_
_entity.id
_entity.type
_entity.pdbx_description
1 polymer ?
#
loop_
_entity_poly.entity_id
_entity_poly.type
_entity_poly.pdbx_seq_one_letter_code
_entity_poly.pdbx_strand_id
1 'polypeptide(L)'
;MTTIATTSPTLAPATYELERQLRALRVSGMAQTLLARNREAIANHLAYTEFLTLLVDDEFSRRRDRLFTRRLKAARVPQLKTLESFDWSFNPQIPKALILDLATVRFIPEHGGLLLLGPPGTGKSHIALSLTVAAIQAGYTALYRSAFDLAQDLAEAEATGTRPELVRKLTRVDLLVIEDLGMRRLPPTAAEDLLEIFTRRYESGAILLSSNRPIEDWAQVLGDTAATGALLDRFLHHADIIRLQGRSWRVHDRQRHRASDIPTTAAPEEP
;
A
#
# COMPACT_ATOMS: atom_id res chain seq x y z
N MET A 1 -6.86 49.97 -32.16
CA MET A 1 -6.20 48.91 -31.35
C MET A 1 -6.50 49.20 -29.91
N THR A 2 -7.53 48.55 -29.37
CA THR A 2 -7.99 48.76 -27.99
C THR A 2 -7.43 47.61 -27.15
N THR A 3 -6.45 47.93 -26.31
CA THR A 3 -5.81 46.98 -25.39
C THR A 3 -6.80 46.65 -24.28
N ILE A 4 -7.33 45.42 -24.25
CA ILE A 4 -8.14 44.93 -23.17
C ILE A 4 -7.17 44.56 -22.04
N ALA A 5 -7.12 45.40 -21.01
CA ALA A 5 -6.41 45.12 -19.77
C ALA A 5 -7.13 43.98 -19.06
N THR A 6 -6.48 42.84 -18.99
CA THR A 6 -6.90 41.67 -18.15
C THR A 6 -6.68 42.04 -16.68
N THR A 7 -7.65 42.66 -16.05
CA THR A 7 -7.69 42.87 -14.61
C THR A 7 -7.91 41.51 -13.94
N SER A 8 -6.86 40.96 -13.31
CA SER A 8 -7.00 39.86 -12.38
C SER A 8 -8.05 40.25 -11.31
N PRO A 9 -9.04 39.41 -11.01
CA PRO A 9 -10.07 39.74 -10.01
C PRO A 9 -9.42 39.92 -8.64
N THR A 10 -9.32 41.17 -8.20
CA THR A 10 -8.93 41.51 -6.84
C THR A 10 -9.94 40.87 -5.88
N LEU A 11 -9.52 39.97 -5.04
CA LEU A 11 -10.33 39.36 -4.00
C LEU A 11 -11.01 40.45 -3.18
N ALA A 12 -12.34 40.37 -3.00
CA ALA A 12 -13.04 41.28 -2.10
C ALA A 12 -12.40 41.18 -0.71
N PRO A 13 -12.17 42.31 0.01
CA PRO A 13 -11.51 42.29 1.31
C PRO A 13 -12.09 41.29 2.33
N ALA A 14 -13.39 41.06 2.30
CA ALA A 14 -14.10 40.09 3.11
C ALA A 14 -13.71 38.61 2.81
N THR A 15 -13.45 38.28 1.55
CA THR A 15 -13.06 36.92 1.16
C THR A 15 -11.63 36.60 1.62
N TYR A 16 -10.73 37.58 1.55
CA TYR A 16 -9.36 37.42 2.05
C TYR A 16 -9.33 37.21 3.58
N GLU A 17 -10.11 38.01 4.32
CA GLU A 17 -10.21 37.87 5.76
C GLU A 17 -10.79 36.52 6.16
N LEU A 18 -11.85 36.06 5.50
CA LEU A 18 -12.43 34.74 5.74
C LEU A 18 -11.44 33.62 5.42
N GLU A 19 -10.69 33.71 4.32
CA GLU A 19 -9.63 32.73 4.01
C GLU A 19 -8.57 32.68 5.11
N ARG A 20 -8.14 33.83 5.63
CA ARG A 20 -7.20 33.93 6.74
C ARG A 20 -7.73 33.26 8.00
N GLN A 21 -9.00 33.49 8.36
CA GLN A 21 -9.66 32.88 9.50
C GLN A 21 -9.79 31.36 9.35
N LEU A 22 -10.18 30.86 8.20
CA LEU A 22 -10.25 29.42 7.90
C LEU A 22 -8.87 28.76 8.03
N ARG A 23 -7.80 29.44 7.59
CA ARG A 23 -6.42 28.94 7.80
C ARG A 23 -6.03 28.90 9.29
N ALA A 24 -6.40 29.93 10.06
CA ALA A 24 -6.16 29.98 11.50
C ALA A 24 -6.90 28.84 12.23
N LEU A 25 -8.11 28.53 11.83
CA LEU A 25 -8.91 27.39 12.30
C LEU A 25 -8.41 26.02 11.81
N ARG A 26 -7.33 25.98 11.00
CA ARG A 26 -6.77 24.75 10.40
C ARG A 26 -7.72 23.99 9.49
N VAL A 27 -8.71 24.66 8.90
CA VAL A 27 -9.60 24.09 7.86
C VAL A 27 -9.13 24.55 6.48
N SER A 28 -7.94 24.08 6.14
CA SER A 28 -7.21 24.55 4.95
C SER A 28 -7.79 24.03 3.62
N GLY A 29 -8.62 22.99 3.64
CA GLY A 29 -9.38 22.54 2.47
C GLY A 29 -10.40 23.58 2.06
N MET A 30 -11.24 24.01 3.01
CA MET A 30 -12.19 25.09 2.82
C MET A 30 -11.51 26.38 2.35
N ALA A 31 -10.40 26.76 2.99
CA ALA A 31 -9.65 27.97 2.62
C ALA A 31 -9.14 27.93 1.18
N GLN A 32 -8.73 26.78 0.68
CA GLN A 32 -8.19 26.66 -0.68
C GLN A 32 -9.28 26.72 -1.77
N THR A 33 -10.46 26.16 -1.47
CA THR A 33 -11.54 26.06 -2.46
C THR A 33 -12.56 27.17 -2.32
N LEU A 34 -12.51 27.99 -1.26
CA LEU A 34 -13.47 29.04 -0.95
C LEU A 34 -13.84 29.91 -2.16
N LEU A 35 -12.85 30.38 -2.90
CA LEU A 35 -13.09 31.27 -4.03
C LEU A 35 -13.75 30.54 -5.22
N ALA A 36 -13.31 29.31 -5.49
CA ALA A 36 -13.87 28.49 -6.58
C ALA A 36 -15.31 28.11 -6.23
N ARG A 37 -15.58 27.67 -5.00
CA ARG A 37 -16.91 27.31 -4.53
C ARG A 37 -17.86 28.51 -4.46
N ASN A 38 -17.37 29.69 -4.09
CA ASN A 38 -18.17 30.91 -4.11
C ASN A 38 -18.62 31.28 -5.53
N ARG A 39 -17.72 31.17 -6.52
CA ARG A 39 -18.08 31.40 -7.93
C ARG A 39 -19.08 30.37 -8.43
N GLU A 40 -18.89 29.09 -8.09
CA GLU A 40 -19.81 28.02 -8.44
C GLU A 40 -21.21 28.25 -7.81
N ALA A 41 -21.26 28.63 -6.55
CA ALA A 41 -22.51 28.92 -5.86
C ALA A 41 -23.29 30.07 -6.49
N ILE A 42 -22.61 31.15 -6.86
CA ILE A 42 -23.23 32.31 -7.55
C ILE A 42 -23.75 31.89 -8.94
N ALA A 43 -22.94 31.16 -9.72
CA ALA A 43 -23.30 30.75 -11.07
C ALA A 43 -24.49 29.77 -11.09
N ASN A 44 -24.61 28.90 -10.09
CA ASN A 44 -25.64 27.86 -10.00
C ASN A 44 -26.79 28.23 -9.04
N HIS A 45 -26.82 29.43 -8.48
CA HIS A 45 -27.82 29.89 -7.53
C HIS A 45 -28.01 28.93 -6.33
N LEU A 46 -26.90 28.41 -5.79
CA LEU A 46 -26.93 27.45 -4.68
C LEU A 46 -27.44 28.12 -3.40
N ALA A 47 -28.21 27.36 -2.61
CA ALA A 47 -28.57 27.78 -1.26
C ALA A 47 -27.30 27.88 -0.37
N TYR A 48 -27.34 28.72 0.67
CA TYR A 48 -26.22 28.90 1.59
C TYR A 48 -25.75 27.60 2.24
N THR A 49 -26.70 26.70 2.56
CA THR A 49 -26.41 25.38 3.11
C THR A 49 -25.69 24.47 2.14
N GLU A 50 -26.06 24.49 0.87
CA GLU A 50 -25.41 23.72 -0.19
C GLU A 50 -23.96 24.22 -0.40
N PHE A 51 -23.75 25.52 -0.45
CA PHE A 51 -22.41 26.11 -0.51
C PHE A 51 -21.54 25.69 0.68
N LEU A 52 -22.07 25.76 1.90
CA LEU A 52 -21.34 25.32 3.09
C LEU A 52 -21.03 23.82 3.07
N THR A 53 -21.96 23.00 2.59
CA THR A 53 -21.76 21.54 2.44
C THR A 53 -20.58 21.28 1.51
N LEU A 54 -20.52 21.91 0.35
CA LEU A 54 -19.40 21.76 -0.58
C LEU A 54 -18.05 22.13 0.05
N LEU A 55 -17.99 23.21 0.82
CA LEU A 55 -16.77 23.61 1.51
C LEU A 55 -16.33 22.60 2.58
N VAL A 56 -17.30 22.08 3.34
CA VAL A 56 -17.06 21.08 4.38
C VAL A 56 -16.56 19.77 3.74
N ASP A 57 -17.17 19.35 2.64
CA ASP A 57 -16.75 18.15 1.89
C ASP A 57 -15.31 18.28 1.34
N ASP A 58 -14.93 19.47 0.86
CA ASP A 58 -13.57 19.76 0.43
C ASP A 58 -12.56 19.64 1.60
N GLU A 59 -12.92 20.07 2.81
CA GLU A 59 -12.08 19.90 3.99
C GLU A 59 -11.95 18.43 4.39
N PHE A 60 -13.05 17.67 4.41
CA PHE A 60 -13.02 16.23 4.71
C PHE A 60 -12.18 15.46 3.68
N SER A 61 -12.34 15.76 2.40
CA SER A 61 -11.56 15.14 1.34
C SER A 61 -10.07 15.41 1.52
N ARG A 62 -9.69 16.67 1.78
CA ARG A 62 -8.30 17.04 2.03
C ARG A 62 -7.70 16.39 3.27
N ARG A 63 -8.46 16.28 4.37
CA ARG A 63 -8.01 15.57 5.57
C ARG A 63 -7.79 14.10 5.31
N ARG A 64 -8.68 13.47 4.55
CA ARG A 64 -8.56 12.07 4.14
C ARG A 64 -7.31 11.84 3.31
N ASP A 65 -7.05 12.68 2.31
CA ASP A 65 -5.88 12.58 1.43
C ASP A 65 -4.57 12.77 2.20
N ARG A 66 -4.53 13.74 3.11
CA ARG A 66 -3.36 13.94 3.98
C ARG A 66 -3.12 12.76 4.92
N LEU A 67 -4.18 12.21 5.49
CA LEU A 67 -4.09 11.03 6.36
C LEU A 67 -3.61 9.82 5.57
N PHE A 68 -4.17 9.58 4.38
CA PHE A 68 -3.75 8.52 3.46
C PHE A 68 -2.26 8.66 3.11
N THR A 69 -1.83 9.82 2.64
CA THR A 69 -0.43 10.09 2.28
C THR A 69 0.52 9.87 3.47
N ARG A 70 0.13 10.34 4.67
CA ARG A 70 0.92 10.13 5.89
C ARG A 70 1.02 8.65 6.26
N ARG A 71 -0.09 7.90 6.20
CA ARG A 71 -0.11 6.47 6.48
C ARG A 71 0.69 5.67 5.45
N LEU A 72 0.57 6.00 4.18
CA LEU A 72 1.33 5.37 3.10
C LEU A 72 2.85 5.53 3.32
N LYS A 73 3.29 6.75 3.68
CA LYS A 73 4.69 7.01 4.02
C LYS A 73 5.13 6.24 5.28
N ALA A 74 4.30 6.21 6.32
CA ALA A 74 4.58 5.49 7.56
C ALA A 74 4.65 3.97 7.36
N ALA A 75 3.84 3.44 6.44
CA ALA A 75 3.83 2.03 6.06
C ALA A 75 5.08 1.61 5.27
N ARG A 76 5.91 2.54 4.81
CA ARG A 76 7.10 2.27 3.98
C ARG A 76 6.79 1.49 2.69
N VAL A 77 5.63 1.75 2.09
CA VAL A 77 5.24 1.15 0.81
C VAL A 77 6.21 1.65 -0.28
N PRO A 78 6.95 0.76 -0.97
CA PRO A 78 7.99 1.17 -1.91
C PRO A 78 7.41 1.74 -3.22
N GLN A 79 6.24 1.30 -3.61
CA GLN A 79 5.56 1.69 -4.84
C GLN A 79 4.05 1.61 -4.66
N LEU A 80 3.33 2.62 -5.14
CA LEU A 80 1.87 2.57 -5.20
C LEU A 80 1.44 1.58 -6.28
N LYS A 81 0.75 0.51 -5.88
CA LYS A 81 0.12 -0.48 -6.75
C LYS A 81 -1.32 -0.67 -6.31
N THR A 82 -2.20 -0.84 -7.28
CA THR A 82 -3.62 -1.11 -7.04
C THR A 82 -4.09 -2.31 -7.86
N LEU A 83 -5.20 -2.94 -7.46
CA LEU A 83 -5.75 -4.09 -8.19
C LEU A 83 -6.34 -3.70 -9.55
N GLU A 84 -6.71 -2.43 -9.75
CA GLU A 84 -7.14 -1.88 -11.04
C GLU A 84 -6.01 -1.91 -12.07
N SER A 85 -4.76 -1.72 -11.61
CA SER A 85 -3.58 -1.78 -12.47
C SER A 85 -3.02 -3.20 -12.68
N PHE A 86 -3.65 -4.22 -12.06
CA PHE A 86 -3.22 -5.60 -12.17
C PHE A 86 -3.75 -6.24 -13.46
N ASP A 87 -2.87 -6.79 -14.29
CA ASP A 87 -3.28 -7.52 -15.50
C ASP A 87 -3.73 -8.94 -15.17
N TRP A 88 -5.03 -9.09 -14.99
CA TRP A 88 -5.67 -10.38 -14.70
C TRP A 88 -5.64 -11.35 -15.89
N SER A 89 -5.46 -10.85 -17.11
CA SER A 89 -5.46 -11.68 -18.32
C SER A 89 -4.16 -12.43 -18.51
N PHE A 90 -3.07 -11.94 -17.95
CA PHE A 90 -1.74 -12.52 -18.11
C PHE A 90 -1.61 -13.92 -17.47
N ASN A 91 -2.16 -14.09 -16.28
CA ASN A 91 -2.21 -15.38 -15.56
C ASN A 91 -3.64 -15.67 -15.11
N PRO A 92 -4.51 -16.22 -15.98
CA PRO A 92 -5.94 -16.43 -15.71
C PRO A 92 -6.23 -17.40 -14.55
N GLN A 93 -5.25 -18.18 -14.12
CA GLN A 93 -5.37 -19.11 -12.99
C GLN A 93 -5.34 -18.41 -11.62
N ILE A 94 -4.98 -17.11 -11.58
CA ILE A 94 -5.00 -16.33 -10.34
C ILE A 94 -6.45 -16.15 -9.89
N PRO A 95 -6.80 -16.49 -8.64
CA PRO A 95 -8.19 -16.45 -8.15
C PRO A 95 -8.66 -15.01 -7.93
N LYS A 96 -9.02 -14.33 -9.04
CA LYS A 96 -9.42 -12.91 -9.03
C LYS A 96 -10.52 -12.60 -8.02
N ALA A 97 -11.58 -13.42 -7.97
CA ALA A 97 -12.72 -13.19 -7.09
C ALA A 97 -12.29 -13.19 -5.61
N LEU A 98 -11.44 -14.14 -5.21
CA LEU A 98 -10.89 -14.22 -3.86
C LEU A 98 -10.03 -13.00 -3.52
N ILE A 99 -9.16 -12.56 -4.45
CA ILE A 99 -8.29 -11.40 -4.20
C ILE A 99 -9.11 -10.11 -4.12
N LEU A 100 -10.18 -9.97 -4.91
CA LEU A 100 -11.09 -8.83 -4.81
C LEU A 100 -11.89 -8.85 -3.50
N ASP A 101 -12.28 -10.01 -3.00
CA ASP A 101 -12.90 -10.12 -1.68
C ASP A 101 -11.93 -9.72 -0.57
N LEU A 102 -10.68 -10.18 -0.62
CA LEU A 102 -9.63 -9.77 0.32
C LEU A 102 -9.33 -8.27 0.28
N ALA A 103 -9.56 -7.60 -0.86
CA ALA A 103 -9.42 -6.14 -0.96
C ALA A 103 -10.51 -5.37 -0.19
N THR A 104 -11.56 -6.02 0.26
CA THR A 104 -12.50 -5.46 1.25
C THR A 104 -11.89 -5.34 2.65
N VAL A 105 -10.71 -5.93 2.85
CA VAL A 105 -9.86 -5.93 4.05
C VAL A 105 -10.53 -6.43 5.34
N ARG A 106 -11.56 -7.28 5.22
CA ARG A 106 -12.29 -7.86 6.36
C ARG A 106 -11.41 -8.74 7.24
N PHE A 107 -10.38 -9.36 6.66
CA PHE A 107 -9.42 -10.18 7.43
C PHE A 107 -8.64 -9.36 8.48
N ILE A 108 -8.57 -8.02 8.36
CA ILE A 108 -7.82 -7.17 9.30
C ILE A 108 -8.51 -7.10 10.67
N PRO A 109 -9.79 -6.69 10.79
CA PRO A 109 -10.47 -6.70 12.09
C PRO A 109 -10.69 -8.12 12.65
N GLU A 110 -10.63 -9.15 11.83
CA GLU A 110 -10.69 -10.55 12.23
C GLU A 110 -9.32 -11.09 12.70
N HIS A 111 -8.27 -10.25 12.64
CA HIS A 111 -6.88 -10.62 12.95
C HIS A 111 -6.36 -11.80 12.11
N GLY A 112 -6.88 -11.94 10.90
CA GLY A 112 -6.57 -13.04 9.99
C GLY A 112 -5.17 -12.96 9.40
N GLY A 113 -4.66 -14.10 8.97
CA GLY A 113 -3.44 -14.24 8.19
C GLY A 113 -3.73 -14.33 6.69
N LEU A 114 -2.80 -13.88 5.87
CA LEU A 114 -2.83 -14.09 4.43
C LEU A 114 -1.45 -14.54 3.93
N LEU A 115 -1.39 -15.68 3.25
CA LEU A 115 -0.16 -16.22 2.68
C LEU A 115 -0.23 -16.26 1.17
N LEU A 116 0.61 -15.48 0.50
CA LEU A 116 0.78 -15.49 -0.95
C LEU A 116 1.97 -16.38 -1.32
N LEU A 117 1.71 -17.54 -1.90
CA LEU A 117 2.74 -18.49 -2.34
C LEU A 117 2.82 -18.55 -3.88
N GLY A 118 4.02 -18.71 -4.40
CA GLY A 118 4.19 -18.99 -5.83
C GLY A 118 5.54 -18.53 -6.38
N PRO A 119 5.87 -18.91 -7.62
CA PRO A 119 7.14 -18.56 -8.26
C PRO A 119 7.37 -17.06 -8.39
N PRO A 120 8.63 -16.62 -8.57
CA PRO A 120 8.94 -15.22 -8.84
C PRO A 120 8.21 -14.70 -10.10
N GLY A 121 7.71 -13.44 -10.03
CA GLY A 121 7.07 -12.79 -11.17
C GLY A 121 5.59 -13.14 -11.39
N THR A 122 4.95 -13.94 -10.54
CA THR A 122 3.53 -14.29 -10.65
C THR A 122 2.56 -13.22 -10.14
N GLY A 123 3.06 -12.12 -9.57
CA GLY A 123 2.21 -11.01 -9.12
C GLY A 123 2.04 -10.89 -7.60
N LYS A 124 2.69 -11.74 -6.78
CA LYS A 124 2.60 -11.70 -5.30
C LYS A 124 2.82 -10.30 -4.72
N SER A 125 3.94 -9.66 -5.06
CA SER A 125 4.28 -8.32 -4.57
C SER A 125 3.27 -7.26 -5.02
N HIS A 126 2.74 -7.37 -6.25
CA HIS A 126 1.71 -6.45 -6.72
C HIS A 126 0.43 -6.59 -5.88
N ILE A 127 -0.02 -7.83 -5.64
CA ILE A 127 -1.20 -8.11 -4.82
C ILE A 127 -0.96 -7.66 -3.37
N ALA A 128 0.19 -7.99 -2.76
CA ALA A 128 0.53 -7.58 -1.40
C ALA A 128 0.52 -6.05 -1.25
N LEU A 129 1.11 -5.33 -2.19
CA LEU A 129 1.09 -3.86 -2.22
C LEU A 129 -0.33 -3.32 -2.39
N SER A 130 -1.12 -3.89 -3.30
CA SER A 130 -2.50 -3.46 -3.55
C SER A 130 -3.38 -3.65 -2.32
N LEU A 131 -3.28 -4.78 -1.63
CA LEU A 131 -4.01 -5.05 -0.38
C LEU A 131 -3.54 -4.12 0.75
N THR A 132 -2.24 -3.79 0.80
CA THR A 132 -1.71 -2.80 1.75
C THR A 132 -2.29 -1.41 1.50
N VAL A 133 -2.37 -1.00 0.23
CA VAL A 133 -2.98 0.29 -0.16
C VAL A 133 -4.47 0.30 0.19
N ALA A 134 -5.21 -0.78 -0.11
CA ALA A 134 -6.61 -0.92 0.25
C ALA A 134 -6.84 -0.81 1.77
N ALA A 135 -5.99 -1.46 2.57
CA ALA A 135 -6.03 -1.34 4.03
C ALA A 135 -5.84 0.10 4.52
N ILE A 136 -4.87 0.82 3.95
CA ILE A 136 -4.61 2.23 4.29
C ILE A 136 -5.78 3.13 3.87
N GLN A 137 -6.39 2.87 2.71
CA GLN A 137 -7.58 3.59 2.22
C GLN A 137 -8.80 3.35 3.13
N ALA A 138 -8.98 2.12 3.60
CA ALA A 138 -10.02 1.75 4.57
C ALA A 138 -9.79 2.34 5.97
N GLY A 139 -8.63 2.97 6.21
CA GLY A 139 -8.34 3.66 7.46
C GLY A 139 -7.44 2.88 8.43
N TYR A 140 -6.98 1.69 8.07
CA TYR A 140 -6.04 0.90 8.88
C TYR A 140 -4.61 1.44 8.81
N THR A 141 -3.82 1.11 9.81
CA THR A 141 -2.37 1.32 9.83
C THR A 141 -1.68 0.08 9.29
N ALA A 142 -0.67 0.26 8.45
CA ALA A 142 0.09 -0.85 7.89
C ALA A 142 1.60 -0.62 8.02
N LEU A 143 2.36 -1.70 8.00
CA LEU A 143 3.81 -1.66 7.85
C LEU A 143 4.24 -2.75 6.87
N TYR A 144 4.95 -2.32 5.82
CA TYR A 144 5.45 -3.18 4.74
C TYR A 144 6.97 -3.33 4.85
N ARG A 145 7.45 -4.58 4.89
CA ARG A 145 8.89 -4.91 4.92
C ARG A 145 9.17 -6.17 4.12
N SER A 146 10.34 -6.25 3.49
CA SER A 146 10.85 -7.56 3.10
C SER A 146 11.29 -8.35 4.34
N ALA A 147 11.25 -9.67 4.29
CA ALA A 147 11.73 -10.50 5.39
C ALA A 147 13.20 -10.23 5.72
N PHE A 148 14.01 -9.93 4.70
CA PHE A 148 15.41 -9.58 4.86
C PHE A 148 15.60 -8.25 5.58
N ASP A 149 14.91 -7.18 5.14
CA ASP A 149 15.01 -5.86 5.78
C ASP A 149 14.46 -5.89 7.20
N LEU A 150 13.41 -6.68 7.45
CA LEU A 150 12.86 -6.84 8.79
C LEU A 150 13.87 -7.50 9.75
N ALA A 151 14.51 -8.58 9.30
CA ALA A 151 15.54 -9.25 10.10
C ALA A 151 16.75 -8.34 10.34
N GLN A 152 17.13 -7.53 9.36
CA GLN A 152 18.21 -6.55 9.51
C GLN A 152 17.82 -5.41 10.48
N ASP A 153 16.61 -4.86 10.36
CA ASP A 153 16.10 -3.84 11.29
C ASP A 153 16.10 -4.38 12.75
N LEU A 154 15.73 -5.65 12.96
CA LEU A 154 15.70 -6.27 14.29
C LEU A 154 17.12 -6.47 14.86
N ALA A 155 18.06 -6.94 14.04
CA ALA A 155 19.46 -7.09 14.44
C ALA A 155 20.11 -5.73 14.78
N GLU A 156 19.84 -4.69 14.00
CA GLU A 156 20.31 -3.33 14.28
C GLU A 156 19.67 -2.77 15.56
N ALA A 157 18.38 -2.99 15.76
CA ALA A 157 17.65 -2.55 16.94
C ALA A 157 18.17 -3.26 18.22
N GLU A 158 18.56 -4.54 18.13
CA GLU A 158 19.21 -5.26 19.24
C GLU A 158 20.56 -4.60 19.57
N ALA A 159 21.42 -4.36 18.56
CA ALA A 159 22.72 -3.75 18.75
C ALA A 159 22.65 -2.32 19.33
N THR A 160 21.59 -1.58 19.05
CA THR A 160 21.36 -0.21 19.51
C THR A 160 20.49 -0.08 20.76
N GLY A 161 19.98 -1.20 21.30
CA GLY A 161 19.10 -1.22 22.47
C GLY A 161 17.68 -0.69 22.19
N THR A 162 17.29 -0.53 20.92
CA THR A 162 15.98 0.00 20.50
C THR A 162 14.96 -1.10 20.11
N ARG A 163 15.34 -2.37 20.30
CA ARG A 163 14.50 -3.52 19.94
C ARG A 163 13.09 -3.49 20.56
N PRO A 164 12.87 -3.12 21.84
CA PRO A 164 11.53 -3.06 22.41
C PRO A 164 10.61 -2.07 21.70
N GLU A 165 11.16 -0.95 21.22
CA GLU A 165 10.41 0.07 20.46
C GLU A 165 10.03 -0.43 19.07
N LEU A 166 10.96 -1.09 18.38
CA LEU A 166 10.70 -1.69 17.07
C LEU A 166 9.65 -2.80 17.18
N VAL A 167 9.78 -3.73 18.10
CA VAL A 167 8.80 -4.81 18.33
C VAL A 167 7.42 -4.21 18.64
N ARG A 168 7.35 -3.20 19.50
CA ARG A 168 6.09 -2.49 19.78
C ARG A 168 5.47 -1.87 18.52
N LYS A 169 6.28 -1.30 17.63
CA LYS A 169 5.82 -0.75 16.36
C LYS A 169 5.29 -1.85 15.46
N LEU A 170 6.02 -2.98 15.32
CA LEU A 170 5.64 -4.13 14.51
C LEU A 170 4.34 -4.79 14.99
N THR A 171 4.07 -4.75 16.30
CA THR A 171 2.89 -5.38 16.92
C THR A 171 1.67 -4.46 17.00
N ARG A 172 1.84 -3.13 16.89
CA ARG A 172 0.73 -2.17 17.01
C ARG A 172 0.02 -1.83 15.72
N VAL A 173 0.66 -2.04 14.56
CA VAL A 173 0.00 -1.78 13.28
C VAL A 173 -1.10 -2.80 13.03
N ASP A 174 -2.21 -2.37 12.42
CA ASP A 174 -3.33 -3.24 12.12
C ASP A 174 -2.93 -4.36 11.14
N LEU A 175 -2.13 -4.03 10.11
CA LEU A 175 -1.61 -4.97 9.12
C LEU A 175 -0.08 -4.93 9.06
N LEU A 176 0.57 -6.07 9.34
CA LEU A 176 1.99 -6.28 9.07
C LEU A 176 2.15 -7.06 7.77
N VAL A 177 2.89 -6.49 6.82
CA VAL A 177 3.20 -7.16 5.55
C VAL A 177 4.67 -7.53 5.52
N ILE A 178 4.95 -8.83 5.39
CA ILE A 178 6.30 -9.38 5.28
C ILE A 178 6.43 -10.02 3.91
N GLU A 179 7.29 -9.47 3.07
CA GLU A 179 7.44 -9.94 1.70
C GLU A 179 8.74 -10.70 1.47
N ASP A 180 8.69 -11.57 0.44
CA ASP A 180 9.84 -12.32 -0.05
C ASP A 180 10.52 -13.22 0.99
N LEU A 181 9.75 -13.84 1.89
CA LEU A 181 10.29 -14.85 2.80
C LEU A 181 10.90 -16.01 1.99
N GLY A 182 12.16 -16.31 2.27
CA GLY A 182 12.90 -17.37 1.59
C GLY A 182 13.65 -16.97 0.33
N MET A 183 13.62 -15.70 -0.10
CA MET A 183 14.43 -15.21 -1.23
C MET A 183 15.93 -15.20 -0.92
N ARG A 184 16.28 -14.93 0.32
CA ARG A 184 17.67 -14.87 0.81
C ARG A 184 17.76 -15.63 2.12
N ARG A 185 18.96 -16.10 2.44
CA ARG A 185 19.24 -16.62 3.77
C ARG A 185 19.14 -15.48 4.77
N LEU A 186 18.41 -15.70 5.84
CA LEU A 186 18.24 -14.75 6.92
C LEU A 186 19.31 -14.95 8.01
N PRO A 187 19.52 -13.97 8.90
CA PRO A 187 20.36 -14.14 10.08
C PRO A 187 19.89 -15.33 10.95
N PRO A 188 20.78 -15.96 11.73
CA PRO A 188 20.42 -17.12 12.56
C PRO A 188 19.29 -16.86 13.57
N THR A 189 19.14 -15.62 14.06
CA THR A 189 18.10 -15.21 15.02
C THR A 189 16.74 -14.97 14.36
N ALA A 190 16.67 -14.95 13.04
CA ALA A 190 15.46 -14.53 12.33
C ALA A 190 14.23 -15.42 12.61
N ALA A 191 14.43 -16.72 12.86
CA ALA A 191 13.34 -17.62 13.21
C ALA A 191 12.71 -17.25 14.54
N GLU A 192 13.54 -17.02 15.57
CA GLU A 192 13.10 -16.61 16.92
C GLU A 192 12.46 -15.21 16.88
N ASP A 193 13.08 -14.28 16.16
CA ASP A 193 12.58 -12.91 15.99
C ASP A 193 11.19 -12.89 15.33
N LEU A 194 11.01 -13.66 14.26
CA LEU A 194 9.72 -13.80 13.60
C LEU A 194 8.71 -14.52 14.50
N LEU A 195 9.12 -15.58 15.19
CA LEU A 195 8.24 -16.29 16.14
C LEU A 195 7.73 -15.34 17.23
N GLU A 196 8.60 -14.48 17.81
CA GLU A 196 8.17 -13.47 18.79
C GLU A 196 7.10 -12.54 18.20
N ILE A 197 7.34 -12.00 17.00
CA ILE A 197 6.40 -11.08 16.33
C ILE A 197 5.07 -11.78 16.06
N PHE A 198 5.10 -13.00 15.50
CA PHE A 198 3.89 -13.78 15.19
C PHE A 198 3.11 -14.14 16.45
N THR A 199 3.81 -14.55 17.52
CA THR A 199 3.19 -14.85 18.81
C THR A 199 2.49 -13.62 19.42
N ARG A 200 3.13 -12.45 19.35
CA ARG A 200 2.54 -11.20 19.86
C ARG A 200 1.39 -10.67 19.01
N ARG A 201 1.35 -11.05 17.72
CA ARG A 201 0.27 -10.66 16.80
C ARG A 201 -0.83 -11.70 16.69
N TYR A 202 -0.61 -12.88 17.20
CA TYR A 202 -1.63 -13.93 17.23
C TYR A 202 -2.91 -13.42 17.89
N GLU A 203 -4.05 -13.52 17.20
CA GLU A 203 -5.36 -13.01 17.61
C GLU A 203 -5.43 -11.50 17.95
N SER A 204 -4.43 -10.73 17.58
CA SER A 204 -4.36 -9.29 17.91
C SER A 204 -4.01 -8.37 16.74
N GLY A 205 -3.58 -8.93 15.61
CA GLY A 205 -3.25 -8.13 14.43
C GLY A 205 -3.03 -8.97 13.18
N ALA A 206 -3.50 -8.48 12.04
CA ALA A 206 -3.40 -9.19 10.77
C ALA A 206 -1.97 -9.25 10.22
N ILE A 207 -1.62 -10.37 9.59
CA ILE A 207 -0.32 -10.57 8.92
C ILE A 207 -0.56 -10.99 7.47
N LEU A 208 0.06 -10.27 6.53
CA LEU A 208 0.19 -10.70 5.15
C LEU A 208 1.63 -11.11 4.89
N LEU A 209 1.82 -12.34 4.45
CA LEU A 209 3.13 -12.91 4.16
C LEU A 209 3.21 -13.33 2.70
N SER A 210 4.31 -13.05 2.01
CA SER A 210 4.57 -13.59 0.68
C SER A 210 5.85 -14.43 0.67
N SER A 211 5.81 -15.55 -0.06
CA SER A 211 6.97 -16.41 -0.26
C SER A 211 7.00 -17.02 -1.65
N ASN A 212 8.20 -17.19 -2.16
CA ASN A 212 8.46 -17.97 -3.37
C ASN A 212 8.93 -19.40 -3.08
N ARG A 213 9.00 -19.77 -1.80
CA ARG A 213 9.35 -21.11 -1.33
C ARG A 213 8.11 -21.82 -0.84
N PRO A 214 8.02 -23.13 -1.05
CA PRO A 214 7.05 -23.97 -0.34
C PRO A 214 7.21 -23.86 1.18
N ILE A 215 6.12 -24.06 1.90
CA ILE A 215 6.12 -23.96 3.38
C ILE A 215 7.09 -24.97 3.99
N GLU A 216 7.21 -26.12 3.37
CA GLU A 216 8.05 -27.25 3.78
C GLU A 216 9.55 -26.87 3.81
N ASP A 217 9.97 -25.91 2.99
CA ASP A 217 11.34 -25.44 2.92
C ASP A 217 11.68 -24.37 3.96
N TRP A 218 10.69 -23.82 4.68
CA TRP A 218 10.91 -22.67 5.56
C TRP A 218 11.83 -22.97 6.75
N ALA A 219 11.79 -24.18 7.28
CA ALA A 219 12.72 -24.61 8.32
C ALA A 219 14.20 -24.53 7.89
N GLN A 220 14.47 -24.86 6.62
CA GLN A 220 15.81 -24.70 6.04
C GLN A 220 16.22 -23.24 5.84
N VAL A 221 15.26 -22.41 5.44
CA VAL A 221 15.49 -20.98 5.15
C VAL A 221 15.74 -20.19 6.42
N LEU A 222 14.96 -20.48 7.45
CA LEU A 222 15.01 -19.81 8.75
C LEU A 222 16.11 -20.39 9.68
N GLY A 223 16.55 -21.62 9.42
CA GLY A 223 17.67 -22.25 10.13
C GLY A 223 17.31 -22.84 11.50
N ASP A 224 16.05 -22.74 11.94
CA ASP A 224 15.54 -23.32 13.19
C ASP A 224 14.20 -24.02 12.94
N THR A 225 14.20 -25.33 13.05
CA THR A 225 13.03 -26.16 12.80
C THR A 225 11.96 -25.99 13.89
N ALA A 226 12.35 -25.85 15.14
CA ALA A 226 11.41 -25.75 16.26
C ALA A 226 10.71 -24.40 16.26
N ALA A 227 11.46 -23.30 16.14
CA ALA A 227 10.89 -21.96 16.05
C ALA A 227 10.02 -21.80 14.79
N THR A 228 10.45 -22.34 13.65
CA THR A 228 9.67 -22.33 12.40
C THR A 228 8.37 -23.12 12.56
N GLY A 229 8.40 -24.30 13.17
CA GLY A 229 7.19 -25.09 13.43
C GLY A 229 6.19 -24.35 14.31
N ALA A 230 6.64 -23.73 15.38
CA ALA A 230 5.81 -22.94 16.28
C ALA A 230 5.24 -21.67 15.63
N LEU A 231 5.99 -21.03 14.72
CA LEU A 231 5.54 -19.90 13.93
C LEU A 231 4.44 -20.31 12.96
N LEU A 232 4.67 -21.40 12.23
CA LEU A 232 3.72 -21.92 11.24
C LEU A 232 2.41 -22.34 11.89
N ASP A 233 2.45 -23.02 13.02
CA ASP A 233 1.26 -23.45 13.77
C ASP A 233 0.36 -22.23 14.08
N ARG A 234 0.92 -21.14 14.61
CA ARG A 234 0.17 -19.93 14.93
C ARG A 234 -0.32 -19.19 13.68
N PHE A 235 0.55 -19.06 12.69
CA PHE A 235 0.21 -18.26 11.50
C PHE A 235 -0.86 -18.94 10.66
N LEU A 236 -0.70 -20.26 10.41
CA LEU A 236 -1.61 -21.00 9.53
C LEU A 236 -2.97 -21.29 10.18
N HIS A 237 -3.08 -21.16 11.50
CA HIS A 237 -4.36 -21.37 12.19
C HIS A 237 -5.47 -20.45 11.68
N HIS A 238 -5.13 -19.19 11.35
CA HIS A 238 -6.08 -18.18 10.87
C HIS A 238 -5.70 -17.60 9.51
N ALA A 239 -4.88 -18.31 8.71
CA ALA A 239 -4.38 -17.78 7.45
C ALA A 239 -5.05 -18.40 6.23
N ASP A 240 -5.52 -17.55 5.33
CA ASP A 240 -5.87 -17.94 3.97
C ASP A 240 -4.61 -18.09 3.12
N ILE A 241 -4.48 -19.25 2.44
CA ILE A 241 -3.34 -19.54 1.57
C ILE A 241 -3.74 -19.37 0.12
N ILE A 242 -3.14 -18.40 -0.55
CA ILE A 242 -3.33 -18.14 -1.97
C ILE A 242 -2.11 -18.61 -2.75
N ARG A 243 -2.30 -19.61 -3.57
CA ARG A 243 -1.25 -20.12 -4.47
C ARG A 243 -1.35 -19.42 -5.83
N LEU A 244 -0.33 -18.61 -6.14
CA LEU A 244 -0.22 -17.95 -7.44
C LEU A 244 0.66 -18.79 -8.37
N GLN A 245 0.06 -19.31 -9.43
CA GLN A 245 0.75 -20.07 -10.47
C GLN A 245 0.76 -19.28 -11.77
N GLY A 246 1.65 -19.64 -12.67
CA GLY A 246 1.68 -19.07 -14.01
C GLY A 246 3.05 -18.51 -14.42
N ARG A 247 3.04 -17.76 -15.51
CA ARG A 247 4.24 -17.22 -16.13
C ARG A 247 4.77 -16.01 -15.36
N SER A 248 6.07 -15.72 -15.52
CA SER A 248 6.68 -14.54 -14.94
C SER A 248 6.36 -13.29 -15.77
N TRP A 249 5.66 -12.34 -15.17
CA TRP A 249 5.43 -11.01 -15.76
C TRP A 249 6.75 -10.28 -16.07
N ARG A 250 7.74 -10.36 -15.19
CA ARG A 250 9.04 -9.70 -15.38
C ARG A 250 9.77 -10.17 -16.65
N VAL A 251 9.66 -11.44 -16.97
CA VAL A 251 10.24 -12.01 -18.20
C VAL A 251 9.45 -11.55 -19.42
N HIS A 252 8.14 -11.58 -19.34
CA HIS A 252 7.24 -11.13 -20.41
C HIS A 252 7.42 -9.63 -20.72
N ASP A 253 7.44 -8.80 -19.72
CA ASP A 253 7.61 -7.36 -19.86
C ASP A 253 8.94 -7.01 -20.53
N ARG A 254 10.04 -7.66 -20.11
CA ARG A 254 11.35 -7.51 -20.75
C ARG A 254 11.33 -7.93 -22.24
N GLN A 255 10.60 -8.99 -22.57
CA GLN A 255 10.48 -9.44 -23.97
C GLN A 255 9.70 -8.44 -24.82
N ARG A 256 8.63 -7.85 -24.28
CA ARG A 256 7.85 -6.80 -24.96
C ARG A 256 8.71 -5.57 -25.25
N HIS A 257 9.45 -5.07 -24.28
CA HIS A 257 10.33 -3.91 -24.47
C HIS A 257 11.42 -4.19 -25.51
N ARG A 258 12.01 -5.37 -25.53
CA ARG A 258 12.99 -5.75 -26.56
C ARG A 258 12.40 -5.84 -27.95
N ALA A 259 11.15 -6.27 -28.08
CA ALA A 259 10.47 -6.35 -29.38
C ALA A 259 10.09 -4.95 -29.93
N SER A 260 9.84 -3.99 -29.04
CA SER A 260 9.56 -2.59 -29.43
C SER A 260 10.82 -1.80 -29.81
N ASP A 261 11.99 -2.24 -29.35
CA ASP A 261 13.28 -1.58 -29.61
C ASP A 261 13.98 -2.05 -30.90
N ILE A 262 13.41 -3.04 -31.62
CA ILE A 262 13.92 -3.47 -32.94
C ILE A 262 13.40 -2.47 -33.98
N PRO A 263 14.25 -1.62 -34.58
CA PRO A 263 13.80 -0.74 -35.68
C PRO A 263 13.31 -1.61 -36.81
N THR A 264 12.10 -1.33 -37.29
CA THR A 264 11.57 -1.92 -38.52
C THR A 264 12.52 -1.55 -39.64
N THR A 265 13.39 -2.47 -40.05
CA THR A 265 14.23 -2.34 -41.23
C THR A 265 13.31 -2.12 -42.42
N ALA A 266 13.40 -0.93 -43.01
CA ALA A 266 12.71 -0.61 -44.26
C ALA A 266 12.95 -1.70 -45.29
N ALA A 267 11.88 -2.12 -45.96
CA ALA A 267 11.97 -3.04 -47.10
C ALA A 267 12.91 -2.44 -48.16
N PRO A 268 13.75 -3.27 -48.84
CA PRO A 268 14.55 -2.75 -49.92
C PRO A 268 13.61 -2.34 -51.06
N GLU A 269 13.76 -1.10 -51.53
CA GLU A 269 13.20 -0.67 -52.81
C GLU A 269 13.82 -1.52 -53.90
N GLU A 270 13.00 -2.27 -54.59
CA GLU A 270 13.41 -2.94 -55.82
C GLU A 270 13.59 -1.93 -56.96
N PRO A 271 14.60 -2.14 -57.86
CA PRO A 271 14.95 -1.25 -58.93
C PRO A 271 13.97 -1.19 -60.10
#